data_f522e8ae5ae34a59ae4833c29e773d86
#
_entry.id   f522e8ae5ae34a59ae4833c29e773d86
#
_cell.length_a   1.000
_cell.length_b   1.000
_cell.length_c   1.000
_cell.angle_alpha   90.00
_cell.angle_beta   90.00
_cell.angle_gamma   90.00
#
_symmetry.space_group_name_H-M   'P 1'
#
loop_
_entity.id
_entity.type
_entity.pdbx_description
1 polymer ?
#
loop_
_entity_poly.entity_id
_entity_poly.type
_entity_poly.pdbx_seq_one_letter_code
_entity_poly.pdbx_strand_id
1 'polypeptide(L)'
;MGDVSVTDGVRRASRAPLEERRLGVFLSAAVLEVAVAAPFIAISPSHLRGVPGPLLIVICITAAFLLGPLPGAALAVLGVSLGVGILDENAVGETLVWIPAAIAAGIVGGHFRRGDQLRRELLGELRASLVALPGMPTAADVRIASRYVPVVGAQVLAADFFGVLDVRGGAISTVVGDVADHGPASAAAATRLRAAWRGLVLAGVELSETMQSMNAILTAERVAFGQVQFATVCLVMIDSGMSSAQVILGGHPPPMLLASGGAHELEVTPGPPIGVDTGSQWRATTIDLPDPPWSLLVYTDGLTEGRSSPGGPRPFGHERLLAILAGHAPPLDNAALDAILAAAQEANGGPMLDDVVMVGLSPA
;
A
#
# COMPACT_ATOMS: atom_id res chain seq x y z
N MET A 1 34.67 -8.76 2.28
CA MET A 1 34.60 -9.32 0.91
C MET A 1 33.52 -10.39 0.95
N GLY A 2 32.30 -10.07 0.47
CA GLY A 2 31.16 -11.01 0.46
C GLY A 2 29.81 -10.34 0.73
N ASP A 3 29.38 -9.39 -0.11
CA ASP A 3 28.03 -8.83 0.04
C ASP A 3 27.49 -8.36 -1.33
N VAL A 4 27.16 -9.27 -2.23
CA VAL A 4 26.57 -8.94 -3.55
C VAL A 4 25.51 -9.96 -4.04
N SER A 5 25.03 -10.92 -3.26
CA SER A 5 24.23 -11.99 -3.88
C SER A 5 22.72 -12.01 -3.57
N VAL A 6 22.23 -11.21 -2.63
CA VAL A 6 20.81 -11.30 -2.21
C VAL A 6 19.89 -10.37 -3.02
N THR A 7 20.37 -9.22 -3.47
CA THR A 7 19.56 -8.24 -4.22
C THR A 7 19.32 -8.61 -5.67
N ASP A 8 20.23 -9.37 -6.31
CA ASP A 8 20.07 -9.81 -7.71
C ASP A 8 19.07 -10.97 -7.87
N GLY A 9 18.94 -11.83 -6.86
CA GLY A 9 17.96 -12.92 -6.87
C GLY A 9 16.51 -12.43 -6.83
N VAL A 10 16.23 -11.42 -6.01
CA VAL A 10 14.88 -10.84 -5.86
C VAL A 10 14.47 -10.05 -7.12
N ARG A 11 15.41 -9.37 -7.77
CA ARG A 11 15.15 -8.66 -9.04
C ARG A 11 14.88 -9.60 -10.22
N ARG A 12 15.46 -10.80 -10.25
CA ARG A 12 15.19 -11.79 -11.30
C ARG A 12 13.84 -12.49 -11.12
N ALA A 13 13.45 -12.83 -9.89
CA ALA A 13 12.17 -13.50 -9.62
C ALA A 13 10.94 -12.62 -9.91
N SER A 14 11.04 -11.28 -9.79
CA SER A 14 9.92 -10.38 -10.09
C SER A 14 9.74 -10.04 -11.57
N ARG A 15 10.74 -10.33 -12.43
CA ARG A 15 10.71 -10.01 -13.87
C ARG A 15 10.14 -11.13 -14.75
N ALA A 16 10.33 -12.39 -14.35
CA ALA A 16 9.90 -13.55 -15.13
C ALA A 16 8.41 -13.53 -15.54
N PRO A 17 7.43 -13.28 -14.64
CA PRO A 17 6.01 -13.29 -15.02
C PRO A 17 5.59 -12.13 -15.95
N LEU A 18 6.34 -11.02 -15.98
CA LEU A 18 6.08 -9.89 -16.88
C LEU A 18 6.62 -10.13 -18.29
N GLU A 19 7.75 -10.80 -18.43
CA GLU A 19 8.32 -11.18 -19.72
C GLU A 19 7.49 -12.27 -20.40
N GLU A 20 7.00 -13.26 -19.64
CA GLU A 20 6.10 -14.30 -20.16
C GLU A 20 4.78 -13.69 -20.66
N ARG A 21 4.19 -12.75 -19.95
CA ARG A 21 2.98 -12.04 -20.40
C ARG A 21 3.22 -11.23 -21.66
N ARG A 22 4.37 -10.57 -21.78
CA ARG A 22 4.73 -9.81 -22.98
C ARG A 22 4.94 -10.71 -24.18
N LEU A 23 5.62 -11.83 -23.99
CA LEU A 23 5.79 -12.83 -25.02
C LEU A 23 4.46 -13.43 -25.46
N GLY A 24 3.56 -13.72 -24.52
CA GLY A 24 2.20 -14.18 -24.82
C GLY A 24 1.40 -13.19 -25.67
N VAL A 25 1.42 -11.89 -25.32
CA VAL A 25 0.76 -10.84 -26.11
C VAL A 25 1.38 -10.70 -27.50
N PHE A 26 2.72 -10.75 -27.60
CA PHE A 26 3.41 -10.71 -28.91
C PHE A 26 3.02 -11.89 -29.79
N LEU A 27 3.08 -13.10 -29.24
CA LEU A 27 2.71 -14.32 -29.98
C LEU A 27 1.24 -14.30 -30.38
N SER A 28 0.34 -13.85 -29.51
CA SER A 28 -1.08 -13.73 -29.82
C SER A 28 -1.33 -12.71 -30.95
N ALA A 29 -0.63 -11.58 -30.95
CA ALA A 29 -0.72 -10.60 -32.02
C ALA A 29 -0.18 -11.14 -33.35
N ALA A 30 0.94 -11.84 -33.34
CA ALA A 30 1.51 -12.46 -34.52
C ALA A 30 0.60 -13.56 -35.11
N VAL A 31 0.01 -14.41 -34.22
CA VAL A 31 -0.99 -15.41 -34.64
C VAL A 31 -2.22 -14.76 -35.22
N LEU A 32 -2.69 -13.65 -34.64
CA LEU A 32 -3.85 -12.91 -35.15
C LEU A 32 -3.55 -12.29 -36.51
N GLU A 33 -2.36 -11.75 -36.75
CA GLU A 33 -1.95 -11.24 -38.07
C GLU A 33 -1.96 -12.35 -39.09
N VAL A 34 -1.38 -13.51 -38.80
CA VAL A 34 -1.40 -14.65 -39.73
C VAL A 34 -2.82 -15.16 -39.95
N ALA A 35 -3.64 -15.28 -38.90
CA ALA A 35 -5.04 -15.71 -39.01
C ALA A 35 -5.91 -14.76 -39.84
N VAL A 36 -5.64 -13.46 -39.80
CA VAL A 36 -6.32 -12.46 -40.61
C VAL A 36 -5.84 -12.52 -42.05
N ALA A 37 -4.54 -12.71 -42.28
CA ALA A 37 -3.97 -12.75 -43.66
C ALA A 37 -4.25 -14.07 -44.38
N ALA A 38 -4.23 -15.23 -43.70
CA ALA A 38 -4.35 -16.56 -44.31
C ALA A 38 -5.62 -16.75 -45.17
N PRO A 39 -6.82 -16.36 -44.76
CA PRO A 39 -8.02 -16.47 -45.61
C PRO A 39 -7.92 -15.69 -46.90
N PHE A 40 -7.24 -14.53 -46.85
CA PHE A 40 -7.07 -13.67 -48.04
C PHE A 40 -6.00 -14.21 -48.99
N ILE A 41 -5.02 -14.94 -48.50
CA ILE A 41 -4.04 -15.66 -49.30
C ILE A 41 -4.70 -16.85 -50.04
N ALA A 42 -5.64 -17.53 -49.38
CA ALA A 42 -6.30 -18.74 -49.88
C ALA A 42 -7.46 -18.47 -50.83
N ILE A 43 -8.10 -17.28 -50.77
CA ILE A 43 -9.24 -16.90 -51.58
C ILE A 43 -8.74 -16.01 -52.76
N SER A 44 -9.04 -16.38 -53.98
CA SER A 44 -8.61 -15.71 -55.22
C SER A 44 -8.74 -14.18 -55.20
N PRO A 45 -7.72 -13.45 -55.64
CA PRO A 45 -7.46 -12.05 -55.27
C PRO A 45 -8.36 -10.99 -55.88
N SER A 46 -9.30 -11.30 -56.74
CA SER A 46 -10.01 -10.28 -57.55
C SER A 46 -11.12 -9.48 -56.85
N HIS A 47 -11.64 -9.96 -55.73
CA HIS A 47 -12.82 -9.38 -55.07
C HIS A 47 -12.62 -8.72 -53.68
N LEU A 48 -11.41 -8.78 -53.07
CA LEU A 48 -11.19 -8.30 -51.70
C LEU A 48 -10.00 -7.35 -51.53
N ARG A 49 -9.65 -6.62 -52.57
CA ARG A 49 -8.45 -5.76 -52.69
C ARG A 49 -8.39 -4.55 -51.76
N GLY A 50 -9.10 -4.46 -50.67
CA GLY A 50 -9.06 -3.24 -49.84
C GLY A 50 -9.19 -3.45 -48.33
N VAL A 51 -9.51 -4.64 -47.82
CA VAL A 51 -9.91 -4.82 -46.43
C VAL A 51 -8.78 -5.29 -45.48
N PRO A 52 -7.85 -6.18 -45.88
CA PRO A 52 -6.88 -6.70 -44.90
C PRO A 52 -5.80 -5.72 -44.49
N GLY A 53 -5.38 -4.79 -45.35
CA GLY A 53 -4.33 -3.83 -45.04
C GLY A 53 -4.65 -2.95 -43.84
N PRO A 54 -5.78 -2.23 -43.80
CA PRO A 54 -6.16 -1.41 -42.65
C PRO A 54 -6.28 -2.20 -41.34
N LEU A 55 -6.76 -3.44 -41.41
CA LEU A 55 -6.92 -4.29 -40.19
C LEU A 55 -5.56 -4.73 -39.61
N LEU A 56 -4.63 -5.15 -40.46
CA LEU A 56 -3.26 -5.48 -40.07
C LEU A 56 -2.54 -4.29 -39.45
N ILE A 57 -2.75 -3.08 -39.98
CA ILE A 57 -2.20 -1.84 -39.47
C ILE A 57 -2.70 -1.55 -38.05
N VAL A 58 -4.00 -1.70 -37.82
CA VAL A 58 -4.57 -1.52 -36.48
C VAL A 58 -3.94 -2.48 -35.47
N ILE A 59 -3.72 -3.75 -35.83
CA ILE A 59 -3.08 -4.75 -35.00
C ILE A 59 -1.62 -4.34 -34.70
N CYS A 60 -0.86 -3.92 -35.73
CA CYS A 60 0.52 -3.47 -35.57
C CYS A 60 0.64 -2.25 -34.66
N ILE A 61 -0.22 -1.22 -34.82
CA ILE A 61 -0.22 -0.03 -34.00
C ILE A 61 -0.58 -0.37 -32.54
N THR A 62 -1.60 -1.19 -32.34
CA THR A 62 -2.02 -1.62 -31.00
C THR A 62 -0.93 -2.44 -30.31
N ALA A 63 -0.32 -3.37 -31.01
CA ALA A 63 0.79 -4.17 -30.50
C ALA A 63 2.02 -3.31 -30.19
N ALA A 64 2.36 -2.34 -31.06
CA ALA A 64 3.46 -1.40 -30.81
C ALA A 64 3.21 -0.55 -29.56
N PHE A 65 1.99 -0.08 -29.36
CA PHE A 65 1.62 0.66 -28.16
C PHE A 65 1.74 -0.20 -26.90
N LEU A 66 1.31 -1.46 -26.97
CA LEU A 66 1.30 -2.38 -25.82
C LEU A 66 2.69 -2.96 -25.51
N LEU A 67 3.48 -3.30 -26.50
CA LEU A 67 4.72 -4.06 -26.35
C LEU A 67 5.99 -3.20 -26.41
N GLY A 68 5.93 -2.05 -27.08
CA GLY A 68 7.04 -1.14 -27.25
C GLY A 68 7.57 -1.06 -28.70
N PRO A 69 8.57 -0.18 -28.96
CA PRO A 69 8.97 0.13 -30.32
C PRO A 69 9.60 -1.06 -31.08
N LEU A 70 10.41 -1.87 -30.43
CA LEU A 70 11.08 -3.01 -31.09
C LEU A 70 10.11 -4.14 -31.47
N PRO A 71 9.28 -4.69 -30.56
CA PRO A 71 8.28 -5.69 -30.92
C PRO A 71 7.24 -5.13 -31.89
N GLY A 72 6.84 -3.88 -31.75
CA GLY A 72 5.90 -3.22 -32.67
C GLY A 72 6.46 -3.09 -34.08
N ALA A 73 7.75 -2.73 -34.22
CA ALA A 73 8.41 -2.69 -35.52
C ALA A 73 8.51 -4.09 -36.15
N ALA A 74 8.81 -5.13 -35.36
CA ALA A 74 8.85 -6.51 -35.86
C ALA A 74 7.48 -6.96 -36.39
N LEU A 75 6.38 -6.64 -35.69
CA LEU A 75 5.03 -6.94 -36.15
C LEU A 75 4.64 -6.11 -37.38
N ALA A 76 5.06 -4.84 -37.45
CA ALA A 76 4.84 -4.01 -38.64
C ALA A 76 5.54 -4.60 -39.86
N VAL A 77 6.80 -5.09 -39.71
CA VAL A 77 7.51 -5.77 -40.82
C VAL A 77 6.80 -7.07 -41.19
N LEU A 78 6.31 -7.85 -40.23
CA LEU A 78 5.52 -9.05 -40.52
C LEU A 78 4.24 -8.72 -41.28
N GLY A 79 3.48 -7.74 -40.82
CA GLY A 79 2.25 -7.29 -41.50
C GLY A 79 2.49 -6.78 -42.89
N VAL A 80 3.57 -6.00 -43.13
CA VAL A 80 3.98 -5.57 -44.47
C VAL A 80 4.36 -6.76 -45.37
N SER A 81 5.14 -7.71 -44.81
CA SER A 81 5.56 -8.90 -45.55
C SER A 81 4.39 -9.78 -45.98
N LEU A 82 3.40 -9.94 -45.10
CA LEU A 82 2.14 -10.62 -45.41
C LEU A 82 1.30 -9.81 -46.43
N GLY A 83 1.28 -8.50 -46.28
CA GLY A 83 0.57 -7.60 -47.22
C GLY A 83 1.13 -7.63 -48.65
N VAL A 84 2.46 -7.63 -48.80
CA VAL A 84 3.13 -7.72 -50.11
C VAL A 84 2.79 -9.01 -50.85
N GLY A 85 2.59 -10.12 -50.13
CA GLY A 85 2.15 -11.38 -50.74
C GLY A 85 0.71 -11.40 -51.24
N ILE A 86 -0.12 -10.40 -50.85
CA ILE A 86 -1.56 -10.36 -51.13
C ILE A 86 -1.93 -9.20 -52.06
N LEU A 87 -1.15 -8.10 -52.03
CA LEU A 87 -1.48 -6.83 -52.65
C LEU A 87 -0.72 -6.59 -53.97
N ASP A 88 -1.32 -5.87 -54.88
CA ASP A 88 -0.71 -5.41 -56.13
C ASP A 88 0.45 -4.41 -55.88
N GLU A 89 1.42 -4.30 -56.79
CA GLU A 89 2.61 -3.44 -56.65
C GLU A 89 2.31 -2.01 -56.19
N ASN A 90 1.16 -1.46 -56.53
CA ASN A 90 0.71 -0.10 -56.15
C ASN A 90 0.33 0.01 -54.68
N ALA A 91 -0.07 -1.07 -54.02
CA ALA A 91 -0.47 -1.07 -52.61
C ALA A 91 0.71 -1.17 -51.62
N VAL A 92 1.90 -1.59 -52.11
CA VAL A 92 3.13 -1.62 -51.33
C VAL A 92 3.51 -0.24 -50.82
N GLY A 93 3.38 0.79 -51.70
CA GLY A 93 3.67 2.18 -51.33
C GLY A 93 2.79 2.71 -50.18
N GLU A 94 1.49 2.41 -50.21
CA GLU A 94 0.55 2.80 -49.18
C GLU A 94 0.85 2.09 -47.83
N THR A 95 1.22 0.82 -47.90
CA THR A 95 1.52 0.03 -46.68
C THR A 95 2.81 0.50 -45.99
N LEU A 96 3.82 0.93 -46.74
CA LEU A 96 5.07 1.46 -46.22
C LEU A 96 4.90 2.76 -45.40
N VAL A 97 3.87 3.57 -45.71
CA VAL A 97 3.58 4.80 -44.93
C VAL A 97 3.23 4.52 -43.47
N TRP A 98 2.71 3.33 -43.17
CA TRP A 98 2.27 2.99 -41.81
C TRP A 98 3.41 2.50 -40.87
N ILE A 99 4.58 2.17 -41.44
CA ILE A 99 5.75 1.80 -40.62
C ILE A 99 6.15 2.93 -39.67
N PRO A 100 6.29 4.20 -40.14
CA PRO A 100 6.57 5.32 -39.23
C PRO A 100 5.48 5.51 -38.17
N ALA A 101 4.21 5.29 -38.49
CA ALA A 101 3.10 5.41 -37.57
C ALA A 101 3.19 4.34 -36.46
N ALA A 102 3.50 3.09 -36.81
CA ALA A 102 3.71 2.00 -35.84
C ALA A 102 4.92 2.28 -34.93
N ILE A 103 6.02 2.78 -35.50
CA ILE A 103 7.21 3.19 -34.73
C ILE A 103 6.86 4.34 -33.77
N ALA A 104 6.16 5.37 -34.26
CA ALA A 104 5.74 6.51 -33.45
C ALA A 104 4.82 6.06 -32.30
N ALA A 105 3.84 5.20 -32.57
CA ALA A 105 2.95 4.63 -31.55
C ALA A 105 3.76 3.84 -30.49
N GLY A 106 4.76 3.06 -30.92
CA GLY A 106 5.66 2.33 -30.02
C GLY A 106 6.51 3.26 -29.15
N ILE A 107 7.02 4.35 -29.70
CA ILE A 107 7.77 5.37 -28.95
C ILE A 107 6.87 6.04 -27.92
N VAL A 108 5.69 6.51 -28.32
CA VAL A 108 4.71 7.16 -27.45
C VAL A 108 4.28 6.20 -26.32
N GLY A 109 3.90 4.98 -26.65
CA GLY A 109 3.55 3.95 -25.67
C GLY A 109 4.73 3.60 -24.74
N GLY A 110 5.95 3.64 -25.27
CA GLY A 110 7.17 3.48 -24.47
C GLY A 110 7.40 4.61 -23.46
N HIS A 111 7.16 5.86 -23.86
CA HIS A 111 7.22 7.02 -22.98
C HIS A 111 6.18 6.96 -21.87
N PHE A 112 4.92 6.63 -22.18
CA PHE A 112 3.87 6.46 -21.16
C PHE A 112 4.22 5.38 -20.17
N ARG A 113 4.71 4.22 -20.62
CA ARG A 113 5.11 3.13 -19.71
C ARG A 113 6.32 3.47 -18.84
N ARG A 114 7.31 4.17 -19.38
CA ARG A 114 8.46 4.64 -18.58
C ARG A 114 8.00 5.65 -17.54
N GLY A 115 7.11 6.56 -17.90
CA GLY A 115 6.50 7.50 -16.95
C GLY A 115 5.78 6.78 -15.81
N ASP A 116 4.97 5.77 -16.15
CA ASP A 116 4.27 4.96 -15.15
C ASP A 116 5.20 4.11 -14.28
N GLN A 117 6.27 3.56 -14.86
CA GLN A 117 7.28 2.82 -14.09
C GLN A 117 8.04 3.74 -13.14
N LEU A 118 8.55 4.87 -13.64
CA LEU A 118 9.25 5.85 -12.81
C LEU A 118 8.35 6.39 -11.69
N ARG A 119 7.09 6.66 -12.01
CA ARG A 119 6.09 7.07 -11.01
C ARG A 119 5.88 5.98 -9.95
N ARG A 120 5.77 4.71 -10.34
CA ARG A 120 5.64 3.59 -9.40
C ARG A 120 6.90 3.38 -8.56
N GLU A 121 8.08 3.52 -9.15
CA GLU A 121 9.36 3.42 -8.44
C GLU A 121 9.50 4.58 -7.45
N LEU A 122 9.25 5.82 -7.86
CA LEU A 122 9.28 6.99 -6.98
C LEU A 122 8.24 6.90 -5.86
N LEU A 123 7.02 6.47 -6.19
CA LEU A 123 5.98 6.24 -5.16
C LEU A 123 6.38 5.09 -4.23
N GLY A 124 7.03 4.04 -4.75
CA GLY A 124 7.57 2.95 -3.96
C GLY A 124 8.69 3.41 -3.02
N GLU A 125 9.63 4.23 -3.51
CA GLU A 125 10.70 4.80 -2.70
C GLU A 125 10.17 5.79 -1.66
N LEU A 126 9.24 6.67 -2.05
CA LEU A 126 8.55 7.57 -1.11
C LEU A 126 7.79 6.76 -0.05
N ARG A 127 7.05 5.73 -0.46
CA ARG A 127 6.34 4.82 0.44
C ARG A 127 7.30 4.13 1.41
N ALA A 128 8.40 3.58 0.90
CA ALA A 128 9.44 2.97 1.73
C ALA A 128 10.07 3.98 2.70
N SER A 129 10.31 5.22 2.29
CA SER A 129 10.86 6.26 3.15
C SER A 129 9.86 6.80 4.18
N LEU A 130 8.56 6.79 3.85
CA LEU A 130 7.49 7.21 4.76
C LEU A 130 7.16 6.11 5.78
N VAL A 131 7.23 4.84 5.36
CA VAL A 131 7.00 3.65 6.21
C VAL A 131 8.29 3.19 6.89
N ALA A 132 9.47 3.49 6.30
CA ALA A 132 10.74 3.19 6.93
C ALA A 132 10.84 3.94 8.26
N LEU A 133 10.52 3.23 9.32
CA LEU A 133 10.91 3.63 10.66
C LEU A 133 12.44 3.71 10.66
N PRO A 134 13.07 4.85 10.97
CA PRO A 134 14.48 4.83 11.33
C PRO A 134 14.58 3.92 12.56
N GLY A 135 15.15 2.74 12.37
CA GLY A 135 15.38 1.68 13.35
C GLY A 135 14.32 1.61 14.44
N MET A 136 13.53 0.54 14.49
CA MET A 136 12.77 0.24 15.70
C MET A 136 13.72 0.41 16.87
N PRO A 137 13.39 1.20 17.90
CA PRO A 137 14.27 1.29 19.05
C PRO A 137 14.43 -0.14 19.59
N THR A 138 15.67 -0.58 19.67
CA THR A 138 16.02 -1.71 20.52
C THR A 138 16.05 -1.17 21.95
N ALA A 139 14.89 -0.87 22.53
CA ALA A 139 14.79 -0.63 23.95
C ALA A 139 15.16 -1.94 24.63
N ALA A 140 16.12 -1.92 25.53
CA ALA A 140 16.66 -3.11 26.18
C ALA A 140 15.55 -3.89 26.93
N ASP A 141 14.46 -3.20 27.28
CA ASP A 141 13.42 -3.72 28.18
C ASP A 141 12.06 -3.94 27.47
N VAL A 142 11.93 -3.64 26.15
CA VAL A 142 10.67 -3.79 25.40
C VAL A 142 10.87 -4.52 24.08
N ARG A 143 10.08 -5.56 23.85
CA ARG A 143 9.92 -6.20 22.55
C ARG A 143 8.84 -5.49 21.75
N ILE A 144 9.17 -5.13 20.53
CA ILE A 144 8.26 -4.45 19.59
C ILE A 144 8.04 -5.37 18.42
N ALA A 145 6.79 -5.71 18.16
CA ALA A 145 6.35 -6.34 16.92
C ALA A 145 5.50 -5.35 16.14
N SER A 146 5.59 -5.33 14.81
CA SER A 146 4.71 -4.49 14.01
C SER A 146 4.38 -5.09 12.67
N ARG A 147 3.18 -4.77 12.17
CA ARG A 147 2.76 -5.06 10.80
C ARG A 147 2.09 -3.82 10.22
N TYR A 148 2.45 -3.55 8.99
CA TYR A 148 1.77 -2.59 8.14
C TYR A 148 1.39 -3.28 6.84
N VAL A 149 0.10 -3.30 6.54
CA VAL A 149 -0.47 -3.94 5.36
C VAL A 149 -1.27 -2.91 4.57
N PRO A 150 -0.72 -2.40 3.48
CA PRO A 150 -1.44 -1.46 2.65
C PRO A 150 -2.55 -2.16 1.87
N VAL A 151 -3.64 -1.45 1.61
CA VAL A 151 -4.73 -1.93 0.75
C VAL A 151 -4.21 -2.27 -0.65
N VAL A 152 -4.62 -3.43 -1.18
CA VAL A 152 -4.15 -3.94 -2.48
C VAL A 152 -4.87 -3.23 -3.62
N GLY A 153 -4.13 -2.72 -4.60
CA GLY A 153 -4.67 -2.16 -5.85
C GLY A 153 -4.75 -0.65 -5.91
N ALA A 154 -4.54 0.05 -4.83
CA ALA A 154 -4.45 1.49 -4.84
C ALA A 154 -3.01 1.95 -5.17
N GLN A 155 -2.87 2.82 -6.17
CA GLN A 155 -1.68 3.67 -6.32
C GLN A 155 -1.65 4.73 -5.21
N VAL A 156 -2.19 4.38 -4.03
CA VAL A 156 -2.51 5.29 -2.95
C VAL A 156 -1.39 5.23 -1.94
N LEU A 157 -0.87 6.40 -1.61
CA LEU A 157 0.03 6.58 -0.49
C LEU A 157 -0.78 6.35 0.79
N ALA A 158 -0.21 5.59 1.71
CA ALA A 158 -0.82 5.23 2.96
C ALA A 158 -1.22 6.44 3.81
N ALA A 159 -2.44 6.40 4.33
CA ALA A 159 -2.95 7.36 5.28
C ALA A 159 -2.66 6.95 6.73
N ASP A 160 -2.51 5.64 6.96
CA ASP A 160 -2.09 5.10 8.26
C ASP A 160 -0.65 5.43 8.59
N PHE A 161 -0.40 5.73 9.85
CA PHE A 161 0.95 5.97 10.36
C PHE A 161 1.12 5.39 11.76
N PHE A 162 2.36 5.03 12.08
CA PHE A 162 2.72 4.61 13.42
C PHE A 162 4.16 4.99 13.74
N GLY A 163 4.48 4.96 15.01
CA GLY A 163 5.83 5.18 15.51
C GLY A 163 5.99 4.65 16.91
N VAL A 164 7.20 4.20 17.24
CA VAL A 164 7.61 3.80 18.57
C VAL A 164 8.92 4.52 18.88
N LEU A 165 9.04 5.09 20.06
CA LEU A 165 10.22 5.80 20.52
C LEU A 165 10.61 5.33 21.91
N ASP A 166 11.89 5.09 22.11
CA ASP A 166 12.52 5.07 23.42
C ASP A 166 12.73 6.53 23.86
N VAL A 167 12.11 6.91 24.96
CA VAL A 167 12.18 8.25 25.53
C VAL A 167 13.20 8.26 26.65
N ARG A 168 13.81 9.43 26.87
CA ARG A 168 14.76 9.59 27.98
C ARG A 168 14.18 9.08 29.30
N GLY A 169 14.94 8.24 29.98
CA GLY A 169 14.51 7.59 31.24
C GLY A 169 13.92 6.19 31.04
N GLY A 170 13.95 5.62 29.81
CA GLY A 170 13.50 4.25 29.54
C GLY A 170 12.00 4.09 29.34
N ALA A 171 11.24 5.19 29.27
CA ALA A 171 9.83 5.14 28.89
C ALA A 171 9.67 4.90 27.38
N ILE A 172 8.59 4.25 26.98
CA ILE A 172 8.29 3.97 25.57
C ILE A 172 7.06 4.76 25.14
N SER A 173 7.22 5.60 24.13
CA SER A 173 6.10 6.29 23.50
C SER A 173 5.73 5.64 22.19
N THR A 174 4.43 5.46 21.95
CA THR A 174 3.89 4.89 20.71
C THR A 174 2.77 5.78 20.19
N VAL A 175 2.74 5.96 18.88
CA VAL A 175 1.63 6.56 18.14
C VAL A 175 1.14 5.58 17.09
N VAL A 176 -0.17 5.45 16.97
CA VAL A 176 -0.85 4.82 15.83
C VAL A 176 -1.96 5.76 15.41
N GLY A 177 -2.13 5.98 14.13
CA GLY A 177 -3.17 6.86 13.63
C GLY A 177 -3.52 6.61 12.17
N ASP A 178 -4.71 7.02 11.80
CA ASP A 178 -5.24 6.97 10.45
C ASP A 178 -5.78 8.35 10.05
N VAL A 179 -5.35 8.85 8.90
CA VAL A 179 -5.81 10.12 8.33
C VAL A 179 -6.96 9.85 7.37
N ALA A 180 -8.09 10.48 7.61
CA ALA A 180 -9.26 10.35 6.74
C ALA A 180 -8.92 10.62 5.27
N ASP A 181 -9.59 9.90 4.38
CA ASP A 181 -9.30 9.83 2.96
C ASP A 181 -7.94 9.16 2.63
N HIS A 182 -7.72 8.95 1.35
CA HIS A 182 -6.50 8.34 0.84
C HIS A 182 -5.89 9.20 -0.26
N GLY A 183 -4.60 9.06 -0.41
CA GLY A 183 -3.87 9.74 -1.46
C GLY A 183 -2.74 10.62 -0.96
N PRO A 184 -2.14 11.42 -1.85
CA PRO A 184 -0.93 12.18 -1.52
C PRO A 184 -1.12 13.18 -0.37
N ALA A 185 -2.29 13.78 -0.23
CA ALA A 185 -2.59 14.76 0.81
C ALA A 185 -2.65 14.09 2.19
N SER A 186 -3.38 12.97 2.31
CA SER A 186 -3.50 12.20 3.56
C SER A 186 -2.16 11.60 3.99
N ALA A 187 -1.40 11.04 3.07
CA ALA A 187 -0.04 10.55 3.34
C ALA A 187 0.92 11.65 3.79
N ALA A 188 0.81 12.84 3.22
CA ALA A 188 1.60 13.99 3.66
C ALA A 188 1.19 14.45 5.07
N ALA A 189 -0.10 14.44 5.40
CA ALA A 189 -0.60 14.73 6.74
C ALA A 189 -0.13 13.67 7.75
N ALA A 190 -0.26 12.39 7.44
CA ALA A 190 0.26 11.28 8.25
C ALA A 190 1.75 11.45 8.59
N THR A 191 2.55 11.79 7.57
CA THR A 191 3.99 12.07 7.75
C THR A 191 4.25 13.23 8.69
N ARG A 192 3.52 14.34 8.53
CA ARG A 192 3.66 15.53 9.39
C ARG A 192 3.24 15.23 10.83
N LEU A 193 2.12 14.54 11.02
CA LEU A 193 1.64 14.14 12.34
C LEU A 193 2.65 13.25 13.06
N ARG A 194 3.19 12.25 12.37
CA ARG A 194 4.23 11.38 12.94
C ARG A 194 5.50 12.15 13.29
N ALA A 195 5.94 13.08 12.43
CA ALA A 195 7.12 13.91 12.69
C ALA A 195 6.89 14.87 13.87
N ALA A 196 5.71 15.46 13.97
CA ALA A 196 5.32 16.34 15.08
C ALA A 196 5.30 15.57 16.40
N TRP A 197 4.60 14.41 16.45
CA TRP A 197 4.61 13.54 17.62
C TRP A 197 6.04 13.22 18.07
N ARG A 198 6.89 12.78 17.14
CA ARG A 198 8.28 12.46 17.43
C ARG A 198 9.04 13.62 18.05
N GLY A 199 8.92 14.81 17.47
CA GLY A 199 9.60 16.01 17.97
C GLY A 199 9.13 16.44 19.34
N LEU A 200 7.81 16.44 19.57
CA LEU A 200 7.20 16.81 20.84
C LEU A 200 7.57 15.85 21.97
N VAL A 201 7.44 14.55 21.71
CA VAL A 201 7.77 13.51 22.69
C VAL A 201 9.28 13.55 23.06
N LEU A 202 10.18 13.70 22.09
CA LEU A 202 11.61 13.83 22.33
C LEU A 202 11.97 15.13 23.08
N ALA A 203 11.16 16.17 22.95
CA ALA A 203 11.27 17.41 23.69
C ALA A 203 10.72 17.30 25.15
N GLY A 204 10.08 16.18 25.49
CA GLY A 204 9.50 15.94 26.81
C GLY A 204 8.13 16.61 27.02
N VAL A 205 7.42 16.88 25.91
CA VAL A 205 6.06 17.45 25.97
C VAL A 205 5.09 16.35 26.43
N GLU A 206 4.18 16.72 27.32
CA GLU A 206 3.14 15.82 27.86
C GLU A 206 2.22 15.30 26.75
N LEU A 207 1.69 14.07 26.92
CA LEU A 207 0.84 13.40 25.91
C LEU A 207 -0.40 14.23 25.52
N SER A 208 -1.06 14.87 26.48
CA SER A 208 -2.23 15.70 26.23
C SER A 208 -1.89 16.94 25.40
N GLU A 209 -0.77 17.58 25.66
CA GLU A 209 -0.27 18.73 24.92
C GLU A 209 0.26 18.29 23.53
N THR A 210 0.84 17.10 23.43
CA THR A 210 1.23 16.49 22.17
C THR A 210 0.01 16.30 21.26
N MET A 211 -1.09 15.72 21.77
CA MET A 211 -2.33 15.53 21.01
C MET A 211 -2.94 16.88 20.58
N GLN A 212 -2.96 17.87 21.46
CA GLN A 212 -3.43 19.22 21.15
C GLN A 212 -2.59 19.88 20.05
N SER A 213 -1.27 19.73 20.10
CA SER A 213 -0.36 20.25 19.08
C SER A 213 -0.58 19.58 17.72
N MET A 214 -0.78 18.25 17.71
CA MET A 214 -1.13 17.52 16.47
C MET A 214 -2.48 18.00 15.90
N ASN A 215 -3.48 18.24 16.74
CA ASN A 215 -4.75 18.82 16.33
C ASN A 215 -4.58 20.23 15.73
N ALA A 216 -3.75 21.06 16.34
CA ALA A 216 -3.47 22.41 15.85
C ALA A 216 -2.82 22.41 14.46
N ILE A 217 -1.97 21.43 14.16
CA ILE A 217 -1.35 21.26 12.84
C ILE A 217 -2.43 21.01 11.77
N LEU A 218 -3.32 20.04 11.97
CA LEU A 218 -4.37 19.72 10.99
C LEU A 218 -5.38 20.89 10.83
N THR A 219 -5.76 21.51 11.92
CA THR A 219 -6.71 22.64 11.87
C THR A 219 -6.11 23.88 11.20
N ALA A 220 -4.81 24.15 11.38
CA ALA A 220 -4.11 25.23 10.68
C ALA A 220 -4.05 24.98 9.17
N GLU A 221 -3.83 23.74 8.75
CA GLU A 221 -3.80 23.35 7.33
C GLU A 221 -5.17 23.46 6.67
N ARG A 222 -6.24 23.11 7.38
CA ARG A 222 -7.61 23.31 6.91
C ARG A 222 -7.87 24.78 6.57
N VAL A 223 -7.41 25.68 7.41
CA VAL A 223 -7.54 27.14 7.19
C VAL A 223 -6.69 27.59 6.00
N ALA A 224 -5.47 27.07 5.87
CA ALA A 224 -4.52 27.48 4.83
C ALA A 224 -4.87 26.95 3.42
N PHE A 225 -5.37 25.72 3.32
CA PHE A 225 -5.56 25.01 2.05
C PHE A 225 -7.01 24.66 1.72
N GLY A 226 -7.96 24.95 2.62
CA GLY A 226 -9.39 24.66 2.42
C GLY A 226 -9.73 23.15 2.40
N GLN A 227 -8.77 22.28 2.76
CA GLN A 227 -8.96 20.84 2.83
C GLN A 227 -9.37 20.43 4.24
N VAL A 228 -10.52 19.79 4.36
CA VAL A 228 -10.96 19.20 5.64
C VAL A 228 -10.25 17.88 5.81
N GLN A 229 -9.19 17.89 6.57
CA GLN A 229 -8.50 16.65 6.99
C GLN A 229 -8.70 16.46 8.48
N PHE A 230 -9.04 15.26 8.87
CA PHE A 230 -9.07 14.81 10.26
C PHE A 230 -8.36 13.47 10.35
N ALA A 231 -7.95 13.10 11.55
CA ALA A 231 -7.31 11.82 11.78
C ALA A 231 -7.78 11.20 13.09
N THR A 232 -7.85 9.89 13.12
CA THR A 232 -7.93 9.13 14.35
C THR A 232 -6.52 8.88 14.86
N VAL A 233 -6.28 9.02 16.17
CA VAL A 233 -4.96 8.87 16.77
C VAL A 233 -5.05 8.21 18.14
N CYS A 234 -4.23 7.20 18.37
CA CYS A 234 -3.93 6.64 19.66
C CYS A 234 -2.49 7.00 20.08
N LEU A 235 -2.33 7.64 21.22
CA LEU A 235 -1.03 7.87 21.87
C LEU A 235 -0.90 7.00 23.10
N VAL A 236 0.23 6.31 23.23
CA VAL A 236 0.56 5.48 24.39
C VAL A 236 1.92 5.91 24.91
N MET A 237 2.06 6.00 26.24
CA MET A 237 3.33 6.16 26.95
C MET A 237 3.39 5.12 28.04
N ILE A 238 4.33 4.18 27.95
CA ILE A 238 4.60 3.17 28.95
C ILE A 238 5.77 3.67 29.80
N ASP A 239 5.63 3.61 31.11
CA ASP A 239 6.69 4.01 32.05
C ASP A 239 7.89 3.09 31.95
N SER A 240 9.05 3.54 32.44
CA SER A 240 10.30 2.76 32.45
C SER A 240 10.24 1.50 33.29
N GLY A 241 9.33 1.42 34.27
CA GLY A 241 9.08 0.25 35.10
C GLY A 241 8.16 -0.78 34.49
N MET A 242 7.57 -0.49 33.29
CA MET A 242 6.58 -1.33 32.62
C MET A 242 5.36 -1.65 33.49
N SER A 243 5.07 -0.80 34.48
CA SER A 243 4.00 -0.97 35.45
C SER A 243 2.76 -0.12 35.18
N SER A 244 2.89 0.90 34.36
CA SER A 244 1.79 1.76 33.98
C SER A 244 1.89 2.24 32.52
N ALA A 245 0.73 2.52 31.92
CA ALA A 245 0.63 3.16 30.63
C ALA A 245 -0.32 4.37 30.70
N GLN A 246 0.07 5.48 30.09
CA GLN A 246 -0.82 6.58 29.80
C GLN A 246 -1.32 6.42 28.37
N VAL A 247 -2.64 6.51 28.16
CA VAL A 247 -3.26 6.34 26.86
C VAL A 247 -4.19 7.52 26.57
N ILE A 248 -4.12 8.05 25.35
CA ILE A 248 -5.03 9.08 24.84
C ILE A 248 -5.61 8.59 23.51
N LEU A 249 -6.93 8.70 23.37
CA LEU A 249 -7.65 8.41 22.13
C LEU A 249 -8.19 9.67 21.51
N GLY A 250 -7.85 9.90 20.26
CA GLY A 250 -8.44 10.91 19.39
C GLY A 250 -9.29 10.23 18.31
N GLY A 251 -10.47 9.71 18.67
CA GLY A 251 -11.36 9.00 17.76
C GLY A 251 -10.87 7.61 17.33
N HIS A 252 -9.80 7.12 17.91
CA HIS A 252 -9.12 5.87 17.54
C HIS A 252 -9.61 4.70 18.39
N PRO A 253 -9.59 3.45 17.88
CA PRO A 253 -9.87 2.26 18.67
C PRO A 253 -8.95 2.16 19.91
N PRO A 254 -9.49 1.76 21.07
CA PRO A 254 -8.67 1.53 22.25
C PRO A 254 -7.73 0.34 22.07
N PRO A 255 -6.52 0.41 22.66
CA PRO A 255 -5.59 -0.72 22.68
C PRO A 255 -6.16 -1.94 23.39
N MET A 256 -5.69 -3.13 23.02
CA MET A 256 -6.03 -4.38 23.67
C MET A 256 -4.86 -4.88 24.50
N LEU A 257 -5.13 -5.26 25.74
CA LEU A 257 -4.15 -5.86 26.64
C LEU A 257 -4.34 -7.37 26.67
N LEU A 258 -3.27 -8.11 26.38
CA LEU A 258 -3.15 -9.56 26.53
C LEU A 258 -2.27 -9.85 27.72
N ALA A 259 -2.79 -10.59 28.69
CA ALA A 259 -2.05 -11.03 29.87
C ALA A 259 -2.44 -12.47 30.25
N SER A 260 -1.90 -13.01 31.31
CA SER A 260 -2.20 -14.35 31.79
C SER A 260 -3.69 -14.60 32.11
N GLY A 261 -4.46 -13.52 32.33
CA GLY A 261 -5.92 -13.56 32.54
C GLY A 261 -6.75 -13.54 31.24
N GLY A 262 -6.13 -13.51 30.07
CA GLY A 262 -6.79 -13.38 28.76
C GLY A 262 -6.57 -12.01 28.13
N ALA A 263 -7.37 -11.71 27.11
CA ALA A 263 -7.33 -10.44 26.39
C ALA A 263 -8.54 -9.57 26.75
N HIS A 264 -8.32 -8.27 26.88
CA HIS A 264 -9.41 -7.29 27.05
C HIS A 264 -9.00 -5.95 26.44
N GLU A 265 -10.01 -5.17 26.09
CA GLU A 265 -9.85 -3.80 25.64
C GLU A 265 -9.58 -2.88 26.81
N LEU A 266 -8.65 -1.93 26.66
CA LEU A 266 -8.37 -0.97 27.73
C LEU A 266 -9.53 0.01 27.89
N GLU A 267 -9.94 0.26 29.13
CA GLU A 267 -10.94 1.26 29.47
C GLU A 267 -10.32 2.67 29.41
N VAL A 268 -10.35 3.29 28.23
CA VAL A 268 -9.79 4.64 27.99
C VAL A 268 -10.92 5.61 27.67
N THR A 269 -10.86 6.79 28.24
CA THR A 269 -11.84 7.85 27.92
C THR A 269 -11.70 8.25 26.43
N PRO A 270 -12.73 8.06 25.59
CA PRO A 270 -12.65 8.42 24.19
C PRO A 270 -12.65 9.96 24.02
N GLY A 271 -11.84 10.44 23.07
CA GLY A 271 -11.85 11.83 22.61
C GLY A 271 -12.24 11.92 21.14
N PRO A 272 -12.59 13.10 20.62
CA PRO A 272 -12.90 13.29 19.22
C PRO A 272 -11.65 13.12 18.33
N PRO A 273 -11.82 12.76 17.03
CA PRO A 273 -10.71 12.80 16.08
C PRO A 273 -10.04 14.18 16.06
N ILE A 274 -8.74 14.22 15.78
CA ILE A 274 -8.01 15.48 15.62
C ILE A 274 -8.28 16.09 14.24
N GLY A 275 -8.22 17.44 14.15
CA GLY A 275 -8.49 18.20 12.92
C GLY A 275 -9.95 18.60 12.74
N VAL A 276 -10.87 18.09 13.57
CA VAL A 276 -12.31 18.41 13.50
C VAL A 276 -12.62 19.76 14.13
N ASP A 277 -12.15 19.97 15.34
CA ASP A 277 -12.43 21.19 16.13
C ASP A 277 -11.18 21.69 16.85
N THR A 278 -11.02 23.02 16.90
CA THR A 278 -9.90 23.68 17.58
C THR A 278 -10.03 23.70 19.09
N GLY A 279 -11.24 23.59 19.61
CA GLY A 279 -11.56 23.64 21.04
C GLY A 279 -11.50 22.29 21.77
N SER A 280 -11.29 21.21 21.03
CA SER A 280 -11.23 19.87 21.61
C SER A 280 -10.06 19.71 22.57
N GLN A 281 -10.31 18.99 23.65
CA GLN A 281 -9.29 18.66 24.66
C GLN A 281 -9.24 17.14 24.86
N TRP A 282 -8.04 16.63 25.01
CA TRP A 282 -7.79 15.21 25.28
C TRP A 282 -7.09 15.07 26.62
N ARG A 283 -7.50 14.06 27.39
CA ARG A 283 -6.90 13.73 28.68
C ARG A 283 -6.33 12.33 28.65
N ALA A 284 -5.15 12.18 29.22
CA ALA A 284 -4.56 10.86 29.38
C ALA A 284 -5.34 10.05 30.43
N THR A 285 -5.64 8.81 30.09
CA THR A 285 -6.09 7.78 31.04
C THR A 285 -4.87 6.99 31.46
N THR A 286 -4.62 6.89 32.75
CA THR A 286 -3.55 6.05 33.30
C THR A 286 -4.11 4.66 33.57
N ILE A 287 -3.42 3.65 33.06
CA ILE A 287 -3.76 2.22 33.19
C ILE A 287 -2.64 1.55 33.95
N ASP A 288 -2.96 0.84 34.98
CA ASP A 288 -2.02 -0.05 35.70
C ASP A 288 -1.81 -1.32 34.84
N LEU A 289 -0.58 -1.63 34.51
CA LEU A 289 -0.21 -2.82 33.78
C LEU A 289 0.08 -3.97 34.75
N PRO A 290 -0.33 -5.20 34.43
CA PRO A 290 -0.06 -6.34 35.30
C PRO A 290 1.43 -6.68 35.31
N ASP A 291 1.84 -7.53 36.28
CA ASP A 291 3.17 -8.11 36.25
C ASP A 291 3.41 -8.88 34.93
N PRO A 292 4.60 -8.80 34.33
CA PRO A 292 4.95 -9.57 33.15
C PRO A 292 4.74 -11.09 33.34
N PRO A 293 4.32 -11.81 32.27
CA PRO A 293 4.26 -11.37 30.89
C PRO A 293 2.90 -10.75 30.47
N TRP A 294 2.96 -9.66 29.73
CA TRP A 294 1.80 -9.06 29.06
C TRP A 294 2.19 -8.52 27.67
N SER A 295 1.20 -8.20 26.85
CA SER A 295 1.37 -7.53 25.56
C SER A 295 0.27 -6.52 25.33
N LEU A 296 0.61 -5.34 24.84
CA LEU A 296 -0.32 -4.32 24.43
C LEU A 296 -0.37 -4.29 22.90
N LEU A 297 -1.55 -4.48 22.30
CA LEU A 297 -1.80 -4.35 20.88
C LEU A 297 -2.46 -3.00 20.60
N VAL A 298 -1.79 -2.15 19.81
CA VAL A 298 -2.36 -0.91 19.24
C VAL A 298 -2.54 -1.14 17.76
N TYR A 299 -3.71 -0.78 17.20
CA TYR A 299 -4.06 -1.14 15.82
C TYR A 299 -5.01 -0.12 15.20
N THR A 300 -5.00 0.01 13.87
CA THR A 300 -5.97 0.82 13.12
C THR A 300 -7.25 0.04 12.85
N ASP A 301 -8.35 0.76 12.65
CA ASP A 301 -9.69 0.21 12.42
C ASP A 301 -9.80 -0.64 11.16
N GLY A 302 -8.91 -0.43 10.17
CA GLY A 302 -8.80 -1.32 9.02
C GLY A 302 -8.68 -2.81 9.38
N LEU A 303 -8.15 -3.14 10.57
CA LEU A 303 -8.13 -4.51 11.08
C LEU A 303 -9.53 -5.03 11.46
N THR A 304 -10.38 -4.16 12.01
CA THR A 304 -11.71 -4.52 12.56
C THR A 304 -12.87 -4.19 11.65
N GLU A 305 -12.72 -3.28 10.70
CA GLU A 305 -13.75 -2.90 9.73
C GLU A 305 -13.91 -3.90 8.57
N GLY A 306 -12.95 -4.80 8.38
CA GLY A 306 -13.08 -5.94 7.49
C GLY A 306 -14.35 -6.75 7.77
N ARG A 307 -14.77 -7.61 6.82
CA ARG A 307 -16.00 -8.40 6.95
C ARG A 307 -15.80 -9.55 7.94
N SER A 308 -16.87 -9.90 8.66
CA SER A 308 -16.89 -11.04 9.59
C SER A 308 -16.99 -12.41 8.90
N SER A 309 -17.38 -12.42 7.60
CA SER A 309 -17.42 -13.60 6.74
C SER A 309 -17.39 -13.17 5.27
N PRO A 310 -16.91 -14.00 4.34
CA PRO A 310 -16.88 -13.67 2.92
C PRO A 310 -18.24 -13.22 2.40
N GLY A 311 -18.33 -11.96 1.92
CA GLY A 311 -19.60 -11.37 1.47
C GLY A 311 -20.60 -11.02 2.58
N GLY A 312 -20.24 -11.19 3.84
CA GLY A 312 -21.11 -10.88 4.98
C GLY A 312 -21.31 -9.38 5.20
N PRO A 313 -22.46 -8.97 5.75
CA PRO A 313 -22.79 -7.56 5.98
C PRO A 313 -22.19 -6.98 7.28
N ARG A 314 -21.66 -7.82 8.17
CA ARG A 314 -21.14 -7.39 9.47
C ARG A 314 -19.64 -7.19 9.42
N PRO A 315 -19.09 -6.18 10.15
CA PRO A 315 -17.66 -6.02 10.30
C PRO A 315 -17.04 -7.21 11.06
N PHE A 316 -15.74 -7.38 10.94
CA PHE A 316 -14.95 -8.34 11.72
C PHE A 316 -15.12 -8.07 13.22
N GLY A 317 -14.94 -6.81 13.62
CA GLY A 317 -15.31 -6.26 14.91
C GLY A 317 -14.31 -6.56 16.03
N HIS A 318 -14.44 -5.78 17.08
CA HIS A 318 -13.56 -5.85 18.28
C HIS A 318 -13.69 -7.17 19.04
N GLU A 319 -14.91 -7.69 19.19
CA GLU A 319 -15.15 -8.94 19.92
C GLU A 319 -14.42 -10.13 19.31
N ARG A 320 -14.40 -10.19 17.97
CA ARG A 320 -13.72 -11.27 17.26
C ARG A 320 -12.18 -11.12 17.36
N LEU A 321 -11.68 -9.89 17.27
CA LEU A 321 -10.27 -9.61 17.47
C LEU A 321 -9.85 -10.01 18.90
N LEU A 322 -10.64 -9.68 19.91
CA LEU A 322 -10.40 -10.10 21.29
C LEU A 322 -10.39 -11.63 21.44
N ALA A 323 -11.33 -12.32 20.80
CA ALA A 323 -11.38 -13.79 20.85
C ALA A 323 -10.15 -14.43 20.21
N ILE A 324 -9.65 -13.86 19.12
CA ILE A 324 -8.41 -14.33 18.47
C ILE A 324 -7.21 -14.02 19.35
N LEU A 325 -7.12 -12.79 19.89
CA LEU A 325 -6.03 -12.38 20.74
C LEU A 325 -5.93 -13.24 22.01
N ALA A 326 -7.07 -13.60 22.61
CA ALA A 326 -7.15 -14.48 23.76
C ALA A 326 -6.64 -15.91 23.50
N GLY A 327 -6.55 -16.32 22.23
CA GLY A 327 -5.94 -17.58 21.81
C GLY A 327 -4.40 -17.55 21.76
N HIS A 328 -3.80 -16.38 21.98
CA HIS A 328 -2.34 -16.20 21.99
C HIS A 328 -1.83 -16.03 23.42
N ALA A 329 -0.53 -16.19 23.59
CA ALA A 329 0.17 -15.90 24.83
C ALA A 329 1.17 -14.76 24.64
N PRO A 330 1.38 -13.87 25.64
CA PRO A 330 2.46 -12.91 25.56
C PRO A 330 3.85 -13.61 25.57
N PRO A 331 4.86 -13.03 24.89
CA PRO A 331 4.82 -11.78 24.14
C PRO A 331 4.20 -11.94 22.74
N LEU A 332 3.48 -10.89 22.28
CA LEU A 332 3.06 -10.82 20.89
C LEU A 332 4.28 -10.54 20.01
N ASP A 333 4.67 -11.53 19.23
CA ASP A 333 5.72 -11.40 18.23
C ASP A 333 5.15 -11.19 16.81
N ASN A 334 6.04 -11.07 15.86
CA ASN A 334 5.64 -10.89 14.46
C ASN A 334 4.83 -12.08 13.91
N ALA A 335 5.06 -13.30 14.38
CA ALA A 335 4.30 -14.47 13.96
C ALA A 335 2.87 -14.44 14.50
N ALA A 336 2.68 -13.97 15.74
CA ALA A 336 1.36 -13.74 16.31
C ALA A 336 0.59 -12.66 15.54
N LEU A 337 1.23 -11.54 15.19
CA LEU A 337 0.60 -10.50 14.35
C LEU A 337 0.22 -11.02 12.96
N ASP A 338 1.06 -11.87 12.34
CA ASP A 338 0.74 -12.51 11.06
C ASP A 338 -0.46 -13.45 11.19
N ALA A 339 -0.58 -14.20 12.28
CA ALA A 339 -1.72 -15.07 12.53
C ALA A 339 -3.03 -14.29 12.74
N ILE A 340 -2.98 -13.17 13.48
CA ILE A 340 -4.13 -12.26 13.67
C ILE A 340 -4.57 -11.71 12.32
N LEU A 341 -3.64 -11.22 11.50
CA LEU A 341 -3.92 -10.69 10.17
C LEU A 341 -4.53 -11.76 9.26
N ALA A 342 -3.96 -12.96 9.26
CA ALA A 342 -4.46 -14.07 8.44
C ALA A 342 -5.91 -14.43 8.81
N ALA A 343 -6.25 -14.43 10.09
CA ALA A 343 -7.61 -14.68 10.56
C ALA A 343 -8.59 -13.57 10.14
N ALA A 344 -8.14 -12.30 10.15
CA ALA A 344 -8.93 -11.18 9.65
C ALA A 344 -9.14 -11.26 8.13
N GLN A 345 -8.11 -11.61 7.36
CA GLN A 345 -8.19 -11.80 5.91
C GLN A 345 -9.08 -12.97 5.52
N GLU A 346 -9.00 -14.09 6.25
CA GLU A 346 -9.88 -15.24 6.04
C GLU A 346 -11.35 -14.87 6.25
N ALA A 347 -11.64 -14.15 7.34
CA ALA A 347 -12.98 -13.65 7.62
C ALA A 347 -13.46 -12.67 6.54
N ASN A 348 -12.60 -11.80 6.04
CA ASN A 348 -12.92 -10.86 4.97
C ASN A 348 -13.16 -11.57 3.62
N GLY A 349 -12.66 -12.79 3.45
CA GLY A 349 -12.73 -13.55 2.21
C GLY A 349 -11.69 -13.11 1.17
N GLY A 350 -10.62 -12.46 1.61
CA GLY A 350 -9.54 -11.95 0.77
C GLY A 350 -8.75 -10.83 1.44
N PRO A 351 -8.02 -10.03 0.67
CA PRO A 351 -7.24 -8.90 1.19
C PRO A 351 -8.10 -7.94 2.01
N MET A 352 -7.46 -7.22 2.92
CA MET A 352 -8.11 -6.18 3.71
C MET A 352 -8.67 -5.07 2.81
N LEU A 353 -9.74 -4.43 3.26
CA LEU A 353 -10.44 -3.37 2.51
C LEU A 353 -9.84 -2.00 2.76
N ASP A 354 -9.06 -1.85 3.84
CA ASP A 354 -8.34 -0.64 4.22
C ASP A 354 -6.90 -0.96 4.62
N ASP A 355 -6.09 0.07 4.80
CA ASP A 355 -4.74 -0.04 5.37
C ASP A 355 -4.84 -0.63 6.79
N VAL A 356 -3.90 -1.47 7.17
CA VAL A 356 -3.85 -2.07 8.51
C VAL A 356 -2.50 -1.82 9.14
N VAL A 357 -2.51 -1.20 10.30
CA VAL A 357 -1.36 -1.10 11.20
C VAL A 357 -1.63 -1.91 12.46
N MET A 358 -0.65 -2.68 12.88
CA MET A 358 -0.62 -3.35 14.19
C MET A 358 0.73 -3.11 14.84
N VAL A 359 0.73 -2.71 16.09
CA VAL A 359 1.94 -2.56 16.94
C VAL A 359 1.73 -3.32 18.22
N GLY A 360 2.54 -4.35 18.43
CA GLY A 360 2.60 -5.14 19.66
C GLY A 360 3.77 -4.65 20.53
N LEU A 361 3.51 -4.33 21.78
CA LEU A 361 4.49 -3.92 22.77
C LEU A 361 4.44 -4.92 23.92
N SER A 362 5.60 -5.47 24.31
CA SER A 362 5.70 -6.46 25.40
C SER A 362 6.96 -6.21 26.21
N PRO A 363 7.00 -6.50 27.52
CA PRO A 363 8.24 -6.56 28.28
C PRO A 363 9.23 -7.53 27.64
N ALA A 364 10.55 -7.23 27.76
CA ALA A 364 11.62 -8.02 27.14
C ALA A 364 11.75 -9.44 27.70
#